data_fd5f1224282c931be1f2114ab2d3cee4
#
_entry.id   fd5f1224282c931be1f2114ab2d3cee4
#
_cell.length_a   1.000
_cell.length_b   1.000
_cell.length_c   1.000
_cell.angle_alpha   90.00
_cell.angle_beta   90.00
_cell.angle_gamma   90.00
#
_symmetry.space_group_name_H-M   'P 1'
#
loop_
_entity.id
_entity.type
_entity.pdbx_description
1 polymer ?
#
loop_
_entity_poly.entity_id
_entity_poly.type
_entity_poly.pdbx_seq_one_letter_code
_entity_poly.pdbx_strand_id
1 'polypeptide(L)'
;MRILVTGGAGYLGSELRRQVPDALATSHRTPFEGGIRLDVRDDEAVHRVLLEHGPDAVIHTAYVMGDPETITRGSRNVALAAHRVDARLIHLSTDLVFDGEQGAPYDEVAEPRPVSAYGQAKLEAEALVRSHHPEALVVRTSLLYGRPGPQEALAQRDDIVFHNDEIRCPTRVDELAAALLELAARDENGILHVAAPDAVSRRELARLLGARDPRGGPTPAGRARNVALDSTRAAALLATKLRGVNAATLQ
;
A
#
# COMPACT_ATOMS: atom_id res chain seq x y z
N MET A 1 10.44 -16.34 11.94
CA MET A 1 10.71 -15.06 11.25
C MET A 1 10.13 -13.93 12.10
N ARG A 2 10.95 -13.00 12.54
CA ARG A 2 10.54 -11.81 13.30
C ARG A 2 10.20 -10.69 12.31
N ILE A 3 8.95 -10.24 12.31
CA ILE A 3 8.47 -9.17 11.42
C ILE A 3 8.35 -7.87 12.19
N LEU A 4 8.79 -6.77 11.59
CA LEU A 4 8.53 -5.42 12.07
C LEU A 4 7.65 -4.68 11.05
N VAL A 5 6.50 -4.13 11.51
CA VAL A 5 5.57 -3.34 10.70
C VAL A 5 5.68 -1.88 11.08
N THR A 6 6.08 -1.00 10.16
CA THR A 6 5.95 0.43 10.40
C THR A 6 4.55 0.90 10.03
N GLY A 7 4.02 1.91 10.74
CA GLY A 7 2.65 2.35 10.51
C GLY A 7 1.58 1.39 11.04
N GLY A 8 1.90 0.66 12.12
CA GLY A 8 1.04 -0.35 12.72
C GLY A 8 -0.32 0.13 13.24
N ALA A 9 -0.54 1.44 13.40
CA ALA A 9 -1.84 2.03 13.72
C ALA A 9 -2.70 2.35 12.48
N GLY A 10 -2.12 2.26 11.27
CA GLY A 10 -2.83 2.50 10.00
C GLY A 10 -3.76 1.34 9.62
N TYR A 11 -4.57 1.55 8.58
CA TYR A 11 -5.57 0.58 8.12
C TYR A 11 -4.94 -0.78 7.76
N LEU A 12 -3.91 -0.81 6.91
CA LEU A 12 -3.18 -2.02 6.56
C LEU A 12 -2.29 -2.52 7.72
N GLY A 13 -1.60 -1.59 8.42
CA GLY A 13 -0.72 -1.97 9.54
C GLY A 13 -1.47 -2.66 10.68
N SER A 14 -2.68 -2.19 11.00
CA SER A 14 -3.52 -2.83 12.01
C SER A 14 -4.00 -4.23 11.58
N GLU A 15 -4.21 -4.44 10.28
CA GLU A 15 -4.57 -5.75 9.76
C GLU A 15 -3.38 -6.73 9.77
N LEU A 16 -2.18 -6.27 9.44
CA LEU A 16 -0.94 -7.07 9.57
C LEU A 16 -0.73 -7.55 11.02
N ARG A 17 -0.91 -6.64 12.00
CA ARG A 17 -0.84 -6.98 13.43
C ARG A 17 -1.90 -7.99 13.85
N ARG A 18 -3.10 -7.90 13.30
CA ARG A 18 -4.19 -8.86 13.59
C ARG A 18 -3.86 -10.26 13.07
N GLN A 19 -3.22 -10.37 11.91
CA GLN A 19 -2.85 -11.66 11.31
C GLN A 19 -1.59 -12.27 11.95
N VAL A 20 -0.66 -11.42 12.42
CA VAL A 20 0.55 -11.86 13.14
C VAL A 20 0.64 -11.09 14.47
N PRO A 21 -0.01 -11.57 15.54
CA PRO A 21 -0.05 -10.87 16.83
C PRO A 21 1.33 -10.64 17.45
N ASP A 22 2.30 -11.51 17.16
CA ASP A 22 3.69 -11.42 17.65
C ASP A 22 4.58 -10.50 16.80
N ALA A 23 4.03 -9.88 15.72
CA ALA A 23 4.81 -8.93 14.95
C ALA A 23 5.06 -7.66 15.75
N LEU A 24 6.30 -7.21 15.72
CA LEU A 24 6.66 -5.88 16.22
C LEU A 24 6.00 -4.82 15.34
N ALA A 25 5.46 -3.77 15.93
CA ALA A 25 4.84 -2.74 15.13
C ALA A 25 5.07 -1.34 15.70
N THR A 26 5.29 -0.38 14.81
CA THR A 26 5.57 1.00 15.20
C THR A 26 4.46 1.95 14.80
N SER A 27 4.30 3.03 15.57
CA SER A 27 3.48 4.17 15.18
C SER A 27 4.07 5.47 15.71
N HIS A 28 3.77 6.59 15.05
CA HIS A 28 4.25 7.90 15.49
C HIS A 28 3.22 8.63 16.35
N ARG A 29 2.00 8.85 15.81
CA ARG A 29 0.98 9.73 16.41
C ARG A 29 -0.11 8.99 17.19
N THR A 30 -0.48 7.81 16.74
CA THR A 30 -1.58 7.04 17.31
C THR A 30 -1.00 5.86 18.08
N PRO A 31 -0.92 5.93 19.42
CA PRO A 31 -0.40 4.81 20.22
C PRO A 31 -1.39 3.64 20.20
N PHE A 32 -0.87 2.44 20.41
CA PHE A 32 -1.64 1.23 20.68
C PHE A 32 -0.85 0.32 21.63
N GLU A 33 -1.52 -0.60 22.27
CA GLU A 33 -0.90 -1.52 23.23
C GLU A 33 0.20 -2.37 22.57
N GLY A 34 1.38 -2.43 23.17
CA GLY A 34 2.56 -3.10 22.62
C GLY A 34 3.23 -2.39 21.44
N GLY A 35 2.74 -1.20 21.06
CA GLY A 35 3.29 -0.44 19.94
C GLY A 35 4.56 0.33 20.29
N ILE A 36 5.54 0.27 19.41
CA ILE A 36 6.78 1.03 19.52
C ILE A 36 6.56 2.42 18.93
N ARG A 37 6.84 3.49 19.71
CA ARG A 37 6.75 4.85 19.20
C ARG A 37 7.93 5.15 18.28
N LEU A 38 7.65 5.52 17.02
CA LEU A 38 8.67 5.80 16.01
C LEU A 38 8.18 6.84 15.00
N ASP A 39 8.93 7.94 14.86
CA ASP A 39 8.85 8.81 13.69
C ASP A 39 9.84 8.29 12.64
N VAL A 40 9.35 7.82 11.49
CA VAL A 40 10.22 7.27 10.44
C VAL A 40 11.12 8.34 9.78
N ARG A 41 10.86 9.63 10.01
CA ARG A 41 11.71 10.73 9.54
C ARG A 41 12.99 10.90 10.37
N ASP A 42 13.02 10.36 11.59
CA ASP A 42 14.18 10.34 12.48
C ASP A 42 15.03 9.09 12.15
N ASP A 43 16.14 9.27 11.43
CA ASP A 43 16.99 8.18 10.96
C ASP A 43 17.73 7.46 12.10
N GLU A 44 18.13 8.19 13.15
CA GLU A 44 18.75 7.59 14.33
C GLU A 44 17.76 6.72 15.11
N ALA A 45 16.52 7.20 15.27
CA ALA A 45 15.47 6.44 15.93
C ALA A 45 15.10 5.18 15.12
N VAL A 46 14.99 5.29 13.78
CA VAL A 46 14.72 4.13 12.91
C VAL A 46 15.84 3.11 13.03
N HIS A 47 17.10 3.54 12.91
CA HIS A 47 18.24 2.65 13.00
C HIS A 47 18.31 1.95 14.37
N ARG A 48 18.14 2.69 15.47
CA ARG A 48 18.13 2.15 16.84
C ARG A 48 17.05 1.10 17.04
N VAL A 49 15.79 1.36 16.57
CA VAL A 49 14.70 0.40 16.70
C VAL A 49 14.98 -0.90 15.92
N LEU A 50 15.48 -0.79 14.67
CA LEU A 50 15.79 -1.98 13.91
C LEU A 50 16.97 -2.77 14.49
N LEU A 51 18.00 -2.07 14.95
CA LEU A 51 19.17 -2.71 15.59
C LEU A 51 18.79 -3.42 16.90
N GLU A 52 17.99 -2.76 17.76
CA GLU A 52 17.56 -3.31 19.05
C GLU A 52 16.70 -4.56 18.90
N HIS A 53 15.79 -4.54 17.93
CA HIS A 53 14.81 -5.62 17.76
C HIS A 53 15.23 -6.70 16.77
N GLY A 54 16.21 -6.44 15.89
CA GLY A 54 16.75 -7.40 14.92
C GLY A 54 15.68 -8.13 14.10
N PRO A 55 14.79 -7.41 13.36
CA PRO A 55 13.78 -8.09 12.56
C PRO A 55 14.42 -8.85 11.40
N ASP A 56 13.86 -10.01 11.03
CA ASP A 56 14.21 -10.72 9.81
C ASP A 56 13.59 -10.01 8.57
N ALA A 57 12.42 -9.37 8.77
CA ALA A 57 11.73 -8.64 7.70
C ALA A 57 11.04 -7.38 8.23
N VAL A 58 11.06 -6.32 7.41
CA VAL A 58 10.36 -5.05 7.63
C VAL A 58 9.28 -4.88 6.57
N ILE A 59 8.02 -4.70 6.99
CA ILE A 59 6.92 -4.29 6.12
C ILE A 59 6.66 -2.81 6.36
N HIS A 60 7.08 -1.97 5.42
CA HIS A 60 6.99 -0.52 5.54
C HIS A 60 5.68 0.00 4.98
N THR A 61 4.72 0.29 5.88
CA THR A 61 3.40 0.86 5.53
C THR A 61 3.19 2.29 6.03
N ALA A 62 4.17 2.85 6.76
CA ALA A 62 4.05 4.18 7.34
C ALA A 62 4.04 5.28 6.26
N TYR A 63 3.01 6.09 6.25
CA TYR A 63 2.92 7.33 5.49
C TYR A 63 1.90 8.28 6.13
N VAL A 64 1.96 9.56 5.76
CA VAL A 64 0.95 10.56 6.13
C VAL A 64 0.51 11.28 4.86
N MET A 65 -0.80 11.25 4.59
CA MET A 65 -1.35 11.96 3.44
C MET A 65 -1.08 13.46 3.58
N GLY A 66 -0.54 14.08 2.51
CA GLY A 66 -0.17 15.49 2.51
C GLY A 66 1.18 15.80 3.19
N ASP A 67 1.92 14.79 3.64
CA ASP A 67 3.28 14.95 4.19
C ASP A 67 4.28 14.17 3.33
N PRO A 68 4.81 14.76 2.26
CA PRO A 68 5.77 14.11 1.37
C PRO A 68 7.08 13.72 2.08
N GLU A 69 7.47 14.44 3.13
CA GLU A 69 8.69 14.12 3.89
C GLU A 69 8.57 12.77 4.62
N THR A 70 7.41 12.49 5.21
CA THR A 70 7.16 11.16 5.80
C THR A 70 7.22 10.06 4.73
N ILE A 71 6.78 10.34 3.50
CA ILE A 71 6.80 9.37 2.41
C ILE A 71 8.24 9.16 1.89
N THR A 72 8.96 10.21 1.55
CA THR A 72 10.29 10.13 0.91
C THR A 72 11.39 9.85 1.91
N ARG A 73 11.65 10.80 2.84
CA ARG A 73 12.70 10.65 3.86
C ARG A 73 12.44 9.47 4.78
N GLY A 74 11.18 9.27 5.19
CA GLY A 74 10.81 8.13 6.04
C GLY A 74 11.11 6.78 5.37
N SER A 75 10.77 6.61 4.10
CA SER A 75 11.06 5.40 3.35
C SER A 75 12.55 5.17 3.14
N ARG A 76 13.32 6.26 2.83
CA ARG A 76 14.78 6.21 2.75
C ARG A 76 15.40 5.72 4.06
N ASN A 77 15.00 6.29 5.19
CA ASN A 77 15.57 5.93 6.50
C ASN A 77 15.29 4.46 6.85
N VAL A 78 14.06 3.99 6.60
CA VAL A 78 13.70 2.59 6.81
C VAL A 78 14.51 1.67 5.90
N ALA A 79 14.67 2.02 4.62
CA ALA A 79 15.46 1.22 3.68
C ALA A 79 16.93 1.12 4.10
N LEU A 80 17.54 2.25 4.46
CA LEU A 80 18.93 2.30 4.91
C LEU A 80 19.14 1.50 6.21
N ALA A 81 18.22 1.62 7.17
CA ALA A 81 18.30 0.89 8.43
C ALA A 81 18.07 -0.62 8.24
N ALA A 82 17.10 -1.02 7.41
CA ALA A 82 16.84 -2.43 7.10
C ALA A 82 18.05 -3.07 6.42
N HIS A 83 18.65 -2.40 5.45
CA HIS A 83 19.87 -2.88 4.78
C HIS A 83 21.03 -3.07 5.75
N ARG A 84 21.24 -2.14 6.71
CA ARG A 84 22.32 -2.22 7.71
C ARG A 84 22.20 -3.38 8.71
N VAL A 85 20.98 -3.84 8.96
CA VAL A 85 20.72 -4.97 9.87
C VAL A 85 20.41 -6.27 9.13
N ASP A 86 20.62 -6.29 7.80
CA ASP A 86 20.36 -7.44 6.91
C ASP A 86 18.91 -7.93 6.99
N ALA A 87 17.98 -7.01 7.21
CA ALA A 87 16.55 -7.32 7.25
C ALA A 87 15.93 -7.16 5.86
N ARG A 88 15.15 -8.15 5.43
CA ARG A 88 14.33 -8.04 4.22
C ARG A 88 13.40 -6.83 4.28
N LEU A 89 13.27 -6.06 3.20
CA LEU A 89 12.37 -4.92 3.14
C LEU A 89 11.27 -5.11 2.10
N ILE A 90 10.02 -4.97 2.54
CA ILE A 90 8.84 -4.82 1.69
C ILE A 90 8.34 -3.38 1.85
N HIS A 91 8.40 -2.60 0.78
CA HIS A 91 7.95 -1.21 0.75
C HIS A 91 6.61 -1.09 0.02
N LEU A 92 5.57 -0.56 0.68
CA LEU A 92 4.27 -0.31 0.07
C LEU A 92 4.28 0.95 -0.79
N SER A 93 3.95 0.78 -2.07
CA SER A 93 3.72 1.85 -3.04
C SER A 93 2.27 1.84 -3.53
N THR A 94 1.99 2.50 -4.64
CA THR A 94 0.64 2.80 -5.11
C THR A 94 0.55 2.73 -6.64
N ASP A 95 -0.62 2.43 -7.17
CA ASP A 95 -1.00 2.58 -8.57
C ASP A 95 -0.97 4.06 -9.05
N LEU A 96 -1.05 5.04 -8.13
CA LEU A 96 -0.99 6.48 -8.46
C LEU A 96 0.40 6.97 -8.91
N VAL A 97 1.37 6.07 -9.04
CA VAL A 97 2.63 6.35 -9.76
C VAL A 97 2.42 6.44 -11.28
N PHE A 98 1.26 6.04 -11.79
CA PHE A 98 0.89 6.11 -13.20
C PHE A 98 -0.04 7.28 -13.52
N ASP A 99 -0.04 7.73 -14.80
CA ASP A 99 -0.87 8.84 -15.31
C ASP A 99 -2.33 8.43 -15.59
N GLY A 100 -2.57 7.15 -15.86
CA GLY A 100 -3.91 6.64 -16.20
C GLY A 100 -4.30 6.82 -17.66
N GLU A 101 -3.37 7.06 -18.56
CA GLU A 101 -3.63 7.34 -19.99
C GLU A 101 -3.27 6.16 -20.92
N GLN A 102 -2.73 5.04 -20.38
CA GLN A 102 -2.27 3.90 -21.19
C GLN A 102 -3.40 3.15 -21.92
N GLY A 103 -4.65 3.19 -21.42
CA GLY A 103 -5.79 2.50 -22.01
C GLY A 103 -5.83 0.98 -21.77
N ALA A 104 -4.85 0.41 -21.07
CA ALA A 104 -4.74 -0.98 -20.65
C ALA A 104 -4.20 -1.03 -19.22
N PRO A 105 -4.32 -2.16 -18.50
CA PRO A 105 -3.67 -2.30 -17.19
C PRO A 105 -2.16 -2.10 -17.28
N TYR A 106 -1.59 -1.45 -16.27
CA TYR A 106 -0.14 -1.23 -16.15
C TYR A 106 0.53 -2.47 -15.58
N ASP A 107 1.55 -2.97 -16.26
CA ASP A 107 2.47 -4.00 -15.75
C ASP A 107 3.66 -3.36 -14.99
N GLU A 108 4.56 -4.18 -14.42
CA GLU A 108 5.68 -3.72 -13.63
C GLU A 108 6.78 -3.03 -14.45
N VAL A 109 6.80 -3.19 -15.76
CA VAL A 109 7.77 -2.54 -16.67
C VAL A 109 7.25 -1.23 -17.27
N ALA A 110 5.96 -0.93 -17.09
CA ALA A 110 5.37 0.33 -17.53
C ALA A 110 6.05 1.53 -16.88
N GLU A 111 6.34 2.55 -17.68
CA GLU A 111 7.01 3.77 -17.20
C GLU A 111 6.08 4.59 -16.28
N PRO A 112 6.45 4.83 -15.02
CA PRO A 112 5.62 5.62 -14.12
C PRO A 112 5.64 7.11 -14.49
N ARG A 113 4.46 7.74 -14.48
CA ARG A 113 4.24 9.18 -14.77
C ARG A 113 3.16 9.73 -13.84
N PRO A 114 3.47 9.97 -12.56
CA PRO A 114 2.46 10.41 -11.60
C PRO A 114 1.94 11.81 -11.91
N VAL A 115 0.62 11.98 -11.83
CA VAL A 115 -0.06 13.28 -12.04
C VAL A 115 -0.38 14.00 -10.73
N SER A 116 -0.19 13.37 -9.57
CA SER A 116 -0.48 13.94 -8.26
C SER A 116 0.78 14.07 -7.40
N ALA A 117 0.80 15.05 -6.48
CA ALA A 117 1.91 15.21 -5.53
C ALA A 117 2.14 13.95 -4.66
N TYR A 118 1.08 13.23 -4.31
CA TYR A 118 1.18 11.96 -3.60
C TYR A 118 1.86 10.88 -4.46
N GLY A 119 1.44 10.72 -5.70
CA GLY A 119 2.06 9.77 -6.64
C GLY A 119 3.53 10.10 -6.88
N GLN A 120 3.86 11.39 -7.05
CA GLN A 120 5.23 11.85 -7.20
C GLN A 120 6.11 11.50 -5.98
N ALA A 121 5.61 11.77 -4.76
CA ALA A 121 6.35 11.45 -3.54
C ALA A 121 6.52 9.93 -3.37
N LYS A 122 5.53 9.12 -3.77
CA LYS A 122 5.64 7.66 -3.74
C LYS A 122 6.66 7.13 -4.75
N LEU A 123 6.67 7.67 -5.97
CA LEU A 123 7.67 7.31 -6.99
C LEU A 123 9.10 7.66 -6.55
N GLU A 124 9.28 8.84 -5.94
CA GLU A 124 10.55 9.24 -5.35
C GLU A 124 10.98 8.28 -4.22
N ALA A 125 10.04 7.88 -3.36
CA ALA A 125 10.30 6.91 -2.30
C ALA A 125 10.71 5.54 -2.87
N GLU A 126 10.09 5.06 -3.96
CA GLU A 126 10.52 3.82 -4.64
C GLU A 126 11.99 3.90 -5.09
N ALA A 127 12.39 5.02 -5.69
CA ALA A 127 13.77 5.23 -6.14
C ALA A 127 14.75 5.27 -4.95
N LEU A 128 14.40 5.97 -3.87
CA LEU A 128 15.20 6.04 -2.64
C LEU A 128 15.33 4.67 -1.96
N VAL A 129 14.24 3.91 -1.87
CA VAL A 129 14.27 2.56 -1.30
C VAL A 129 15.20 1.67 -2.09
N ARG A 130 15.07 1.61 -3.40
CA ARG A 130 15.90 0.75 -4.26
C ARG A 130 17.37 1.16 -4.28
N SER A 131 17.67 2.43 -4.13
CA SER A 131 19.08 2.92 -4.07
C SER A 131 19.76 2.58 -2.74
N HIS A 132 19.02 2.51 -1.63
CA HIS A 132 19.57 2.26 -0.29
C HIS A 132 19.41 0.79 0.18
N HIS A 133 18.52 0.05 -0.45
CA HIS A 133 18.30 -1.38 -0.21
C HIS A 133 18.00 -2.06 -1.56
N PRO A 134 19.01 -2.42 -2.37
CA PRO A 134 18.82 -2.96 -3.72
C PRO A 134 17.96 -4.23 -3.80
N GLU A 135 17.95 -5.03 -2.73
CA GLU A 135 17.16 -6.25 -2.61
C GLU A 135 15.75 -6.02 -2.07
N ALA A 136 15.35 -4.77 -1.82
CA ALA A 136 14.00 -4.47 -1.38
C ALA A 136 12.95 -4.84 -2.43
N LEU A 137 11.79 -5.31 -1.95
CA LEU A 137 10.61 -5.48 -2.77
C LEU A 137 9.71 -4.26 -2.64
N VAL A 138 9.47 -3.55 -3.73
CA VAL A 138 8.48 -2.49 -3.85
C VAL A 138 7.17 -3.11 -4.29
N VAL A 139 6.13 -3.03 -3.45
CA VAL A 139 4.80 -3.53 -3.76
C VAL A 139 3.89 -2.37 -4.13
N ARG A 140 3.51 -2.26 -5.41
CA ARG A 140 2.47 -1.34 -5.86
C ARG A 140 1.11 -2.00 -5.69
N THR A 141 0.22 -1.32 -5.00
CA THR A 141 -1.15 -1.77 -4.75
C THR A 141 -2.15 -0.68 -5.06
N SER A 142 -3.43 -0.95 -4.88
CA SER A 142 -4.52 -0.03 -5.21
C SER A 142 -5.31 0.35 -3.94
N LEU A 143 -6.57 0.76 -4.12
CA LEU A 143 -7.47 1.10 -3.02
C LEU A 143 -7.73 -0.09 -2.10
N LEU A 144 -7.69 0.14 -0.79
CA LEU A 144 -7.91 -0.90 0.20
C LEU A 144 -9.31 -0.80 0.80
N TYR A 145 -10.01 -1.94 0.91
CA TYR A 145 -11.35 -2.09 1.50
C TYR A 145 -11.48 -3.44 2.24
N GLY A 146 -12.66 -3.75 2.80
CA GLY A 146 -13.05 -5.09 3.31
C GLY A 146 -13.15 -5.20 4.84
N ARG A 147 -12.81 -4.16 5.56
CA ARG A 147 -13.14 -3.93 6.98
C ARG A 147 -13.71 -2.52 7.08
N PRO A 148 -14.48 -2.17 8.11
CA PRO A 148 -14.83 -0.76 8.29
C PRO A 148 -13.60 0.12 8.20
N GLY A 149 -13.53 0.94 7.16
CA GLY A 149 -12.33 1.69 6.81
C GLY A 149 -12.62 2.89 5.91
N PRO A 150 -11.59 3.49 5.32
CA PRO A 150 -11.74 4.74 4.57
C PRO A 150 -12.69 4.65 3.37
N GLN A 151 -12.71 3.53 2.62
CA GLN A 151 -13.55 3.40 1.44
C GLN A 151 -15.01 3.17 1.82
N GLU A 152 -15.26 2.34 2.83
CA GLU A 152 -16.59 2.10 3.39
C GLU A 152 -17.16 3.39 3.99
N ALA A 153 -16.37 4.15 4.73
CA ALA A 153 -16.77 5.45 5.29
C ALA A 153 -17.09 6.47 4.18
N LEU A 154 -16.30 6.51 3.11
CA LEU A 154 -16.57 7.37 1.96
C LEU A 154 -17.86 6.97 1.24
N ALA A 155 -18.14 5.68 1.07
CA ALA A 155 -19.32 5.16 0.40
C ALA A 155 -20.65 5.55 1.10
N GLN A 156 -20.60 5.85 2.40
CA GLN A 156 -21.77 6.29 3.19
C GLN A 156 -22.01 7.82 3.13
N ARG A 157 -21.22 8.57 2.38
CA ARG A 157 -21.31 10.02 2.30
C ARG A 157 -22.09 10.47 1.06
N ASP A 158 -23.08 11.32 1.25
CA ASP A 158 -23.93 11.87 0.18
C ASP A 158 -23.34 13.13 -0.47
N ASP A 159 -22.35 13.77 0.17
CA ASP A 159 -21.71 15.00 -0.30
C ASP A 159 -20.51 14.78 -1.24
N ILE A 160 -20.16 13.51 -1.51
CA ILE A 160 -19.03 13.13 -2.35
C ILE A 160 -19.47 12.83 -3.79
N VAL A 161 -18.67 13.31 -4.75
CA VAL A 161 -18.76 12.89 -6.14
C VAL A 161 -17.79 11.75 -6.37
N PHE A 162 -18.31 10.58 -6.75
CA PHE A 162 -17.52 9.42 -7.14
C PHE A 162 -17.31 9.44 -8.66
N HIS A 163 -16.07 9.34 -9.10
CA HIS A 163 -15.76 9.48 -10.52
C HIS A 163 -16.12 8.21 -11.29
N ASN A 164 -16.76 8.41 -12.48
CA ASN A 164 -17.21 7.30 -13.33
C ASN A 164 -16.06 6.67 -14.13
N ASP A 165 -15.00 7.42 -14.35
CA ASP A 165 -13.84 7.09 -15.18
C ASP A 165 -12.52 7.04 -14.41
N GLU A 166 -12.55 7.15 -13.07
CA GLU A 166 -11.41 6.84 -12.20
C GLU A 166 -11.42 5.34 -11.89
N ILE A 167 -10.71 4.57 -12.70
CA ILE A 167 -10.67 3.11 -12.62
C ILE A 167 -9.49 2.66 -11.76
N ARG A 168 -9.75 1.77 -10.81
CA ARG A 168 -8.80 1.22 -9.85
C ARG A 168 -9.04 -0.28 -9.69
N CYS A 169 -8.07 -0.99 -9.07
CA CYS A 169 -8.17 -2.39 -8.69
C CYS A 169 -8.34 -2.53 -7.16
N PRO A 170 -9.56 -2.30 -6.60
CA PRO A 170 -9.76 -2.34 -5.16
C PRO A 170 -9.40 -3.70 -4.59
N THR A 171 -8.59 -3.70 -3.54
CA THR A 171 -8.01 -4.91 -2.95
C THR A 171 -8.46 -5.02 -1.50
N ARG A 172 -8.88 -6.20 -1.08
CA ARG A 172 -9.22 -6.45 0.33
C ARG A 172 -7.99 -6.31 1.20
N VAL A 173 -8.14 -5.57 2.29
CA VAL A 173 -7.03 -5.28 3.21
C VAL A 173 -6.48 -6.54 3.88
N ASP A 174 -7.35 -7.50 4.18
CA ASP A 174 -6.97 -8.78 4.78
C ASP A 174 -6.20 -9.69 3.80
N GLU A 175 -6.59 -9.69 2.52
CA GLU A 175 -5.90 -10.44 1.48
C GLU A 175 -4.54 -9.81 1.12
N LEU A 176 -4.47 -8.48 1.04
CA LEU A 176 -3.18 -7.82 0.84
C LEU A 176 -2.25 -8.07 2.03
N ALA A 177 -2.75 -8.00 3.27
CA ALA A 177 -1.94 -8.30 4.44
C ALA A 177 -1.37 -9.72 4.38
N ALA A 178 -2.19 -10.73 4.05
CA ALA A 178 -1.74 -12.10 3.87
C ALA A 178 -0.69 -12.24 2.76
N ALA A 179 -0.90 -11.58 1.62
CA ALA A 179 0.07 -11.57 0.51
C ALA A 179 1.42 -10.95 0.92
N LEU A 180 1.41 -9.84 1.68
CA LEU A 180 2.64 -9.22 2.17
C LEU A 180 3.39 -10.10 3.17
N LEU A 181 2.66 -10.81 4.04
CA LEU A 181 3.26 -11.78 4.97
C LEU A 181 3.87 -12.97 4.22
N GLU A 182 3.21 -13.46 3.17
CA GLU A 182 3.78 -14.48 2.30
C GLU A 182 5.04 -13.98 1.58
N LEU A 183 5.02 -12.75 1.04
CA LEU A 183 6.18 -12.13 0.39
C LEU A 183 7.33 -11.86 1.37
N ALA A 184 7.05 -11.62 2.65
CA ALA A 184 8.08 -11.45 3.67
C ALA A 184 8.95 -12.71 3.86
N ALA A 185 8.42 -13.89 3.53
CA ALA A 185 9.12 -15.17 3.62
C ALA A 185 9.75 -15.63 2.30
N ARG A 186 9.75 -14.79 1.25
CA ARG A 186 10.28 -15.10 -0.08
C ARG A 186 11.43 -14.18 -0.46
N ASP A 187 12.31 -14.59 -1.36
CA ASP A 187 13.45 -13.79 -1.86
C ASP A 187 13.10 -12.93 -3.09
N GLU A 188 11.84 -12.49 -3.20
CA GLU A 188 11.43 -11.62 -4.29
C GLU A 188 11.94 -10.19 -4.08
N ASN A 189 12.45 -9.56 -5.12
CA ASN A 189 12.95 -8.19 -5.10
C ASN A 189 12.45 -7.38 -6.30
N GLY A 190 12.82 -6.10 -6.37
CA GLY A 190 12.42 -5.19 -7.43
C GLY A 190 11.01 -4.65 -7.25
N ILE A 191 10.18 -4.65 -8.29
CA ILE A 191 8.81 -4.12 -8.27
C ILE A 191 7.83 -5.27 -8.51
N LEU A 192 6.75 -5.32 -7.74
CA LEU A 192 5.65 -6.27 -7.92
C LEU A 192 4.31 -5.54 -7.77
N HIS A 193 3.39 -5.78 -8.70
CA HIS A 193 2.02 -5.31 -8.59
C HIS A 193 1.19 -6.34 -7.80
N VAL A 194 0.58 -5.90 -6.69
CA VAL A 194 -0.24 -6.75 -5.82
C VAL A 194 -1.59 -6.07 -5.60
N ALA A 195 -2.50 -6.31 -6.52
CA ALA A 195 -3.86 -5.79 -6.49
C ALA A 195 -4.85 -6.86 -6.95
N ALA A 196 -6.11 -6.73 -6.54
CA ALA A 196 -7.16 -7.64 -6.99
C ALA A 196 -7.45 -7.48 -8.50
N PRO A 197 -7.96 -8.53 -9.18
CA PRO A 197 -8.07 -8.53 -10.63
C PRO A 197 -9.16 -7.62 -11.19
N ASP A 198 -10.18 -7.26 -10.40
CA ASP A 198 -11.30 -6.44 -10.89
C ASP A 198 -10.92 -4.96 -10.98
N ALA A 199 -10.97 -4.40 -12.18
CA ALA A 199 -10.84 -2.97 -12.41
C ALA A 199 -12.23 -2.33 -12.43
N VAL A 200 -12.55 -1.49 -11.45
CA VAL A 200 -13.85 -0.84 -11.31
C VAL A 200 -13.71 0.66 -11.11
N SER A 201 -14.75 1.41 -11.49
CA SER A 201 -14.76 2.86 -11.24
C SER A 201 -14.96 3.17 -9.75
N ARG A 202 -14.56 4.38 -9.33
CA ARG A 202 -14.83 4.86 -7.97
C ARG A 202 -16.31 4.83 -7.64
N ARG A 203 -17.18 5.14 -8.60
CA ARG A 203 -18.63 5.09 -8.41
C ARG A 203 -19.14 3.67 -8.23
N GLU A 204 -18.64 2.74 -9.03
CA GLU A 204 -19.02 1.34 -8.93
C GLU A 204 -18.54 0.75 -7.59
N LEU A 205 -17.31 1.04 -7.19
CA LEU A 205 -16.82 0.65 -5.87
C LEU A 205 -17.74 1.14 -4.74
N ALA A 206 -18.18 2.42 -4.80
CA ALA A 206 -19.08 2.95 -3.78
C ALA A 206 -20.41 2.18 -3.72
N ARG A 207 -20.98 1.78 -4.88
CA ARG A 207 -22.18 0.92 -4.91
C ARG A 207 -21.94 -0.44 -4.29
N LEU A 208 -20.83 -1.10 -4.65
CA LEU A 208 -20.44 -2.39 -4.10
C LEU A 208 -20.20 -2.34 -2.58
N LEU A 209 -19.81 -1.19 -2.05
CA LEU A 209 -19.65 -0.93 -0.62
C LEU A 209 -20.94 -0.41 0.07
N GLY A 210 -22.08 -0.49 -0.62
CA GLY A 210 -23.41 -0.23 -0.04
C GLY A 210 -23.96 1.19 -0.21
N ALA A 211 -23.32 2.05 -1.00
CA ALA A 211 -23.92 3.34 -1.38
C ALA A 211 -25.16 3.11 -2.27
N ARG A 212 -26.31 3.66 -1.88
CA ARG A 212 -27.59 3.42 -2.60
C ARG A 212 -27.60 4.05 -3.98
N ASP A 213 -27.22 5.32 -4.09
CA ASP A 213 -27.15 6.08 -5.35
C ASP A 213 -25.97 7.06 -5.29
N PRO A 214 -24.72 6.59 -5.41
CA PRO A 214 -23.58 7.45 -5.29
C PRO A 214 -23.55 8.47 -6.43
N ARG A 215 -23.41 9.74 -6.06
CA ARG A 215 -23.33 10.83 -7.03
C ARG A 215 -22.12 10.64 -7.95
N GLY A 216 -22.37 10.49 -9.26
CA GLY A 216 -21.31 10.30 -10.26
C GLY A 216 -20.88 11.60 -10.92
N GLY A 217 -19.65 11.62 -11.41
CA GLY A 217 -19.09 12.71 -12.20
C GLY A 217 -17.82 12.30 -12.94
N PRO A 218 -17.31 13.15 -13.86
CA PRO A 218 -16.03 12.89 -14.52
C PRO A 218 -14.87 13.10 -13.54
N THR A 219 -13.75 12.43 -13.80
CA THR A 219 -12.50 12.66 -13.07
C THR A 219 -11.96 14.06 -13.37
N PRO A 220 -11.70 14.90 -12.36
CA PRO A 220 -11.14 16.23 -12.54
C PRO A 220 -9.73 16.18 -13.15
N ALA A 221 -9.33 17.27 -13.80
CA ALA A 221 -7.94 17.45 -14.24
C ALA A 221 -6.95 17.30 -13.06
N GLY A 222 -5.78 16.74 -13.32
CA GLY A 222 -4.75 16.48 -12.30
C GLY A 222 -4.97 15.22 -11.45
N ARG A 223 -5.96 14.39 -11.81
CA ARG A 223 -6.15 13.05 -11.25
C ARG A 223 -6.00 11.99 -12.35
N ALA A 224 -5.35 10.91 -12.03
CA ALA A 224 -5.23 9.77 -12.94
C ALA A 224 -6.60 9.10 -13.15
N ARG A 225 -6.93 8.78 -14.42
CA ARG A 225 -8.22 8.17 -14.76
C ARG A 225 -8.19 6.65 -14.57
N ASN A 226 -7.43 5.95 -15.39
CA ASN A 226 -7.39 4.49 -15.36
C ASN A 226 -6.00 3.99 -14.97
N VAL A 227 -5.81 3.69 -13.70
CA VAL A 227 -4.55 3.15 -13.16
C VAL A 227 -4.72 1.69 -12.71
N ALA A 228 -5.52 0.93 -13.45
CA ALA A 228 -5.64 -0.50 -13.25
C ALA A 228 -4.27 -1.17 -13.37
N LEU A 229 -3.96 -2.06 -12.43
CA LEU A 229 -2.70 -2.80 -12.38
C LEU A 229 -2.87 -4.20 -12.97
N ASP A 230 -1.93 -4.64 -13.77
CA ASP A 230 -1.74 -6.05 -14.08
C ASP A 230 -0.97 -6.71 -12.94
N SER A 231 -1.63 -7.60 -12.21
CA SER A 231 -1.06 -8.36 -11.10
C SER A 231 -0.89 -9.85 -11.43
N THR A 232 -0.83 -10.20 -12.71
CA THR A 232 -0.70 -11.59 -13.20
C THR A 232 0.55 -12.25 -12.60
N ARG A 233 1.66 -11.54 -12.50
CA ARG A 233 2.89 -12.03 -11.89
C ARG A 233 2.70 -12.40 -10.41
N ALA A 234 2.05 -11.53 -9.63
CA ALA A 234 1.73 -11.83 -8.23
C ALA A 234 0.76 -12.99 -8.10
N ALA A 235 -0.25 -13.08 -8.97
CA ALA A 235 -1.22 -14.17 -8.97
C ALA A 235 -0.58 -15.55 -9.27
N ALA A 236 0.47 -15.58 -10.07
CA ALA A 236 1.25 -16.79 -10.35
C ALA A 236 2.23 -17.14 -9.21
N LEU A 237 2.76 -16.14 -8.53
CA LEU A 237 3.76 -16.29 -7.47
C LEU A 237 3.15 -16.71 -6.13
N LEU A 238 2.00 -16.11 -5.77
CA LEU A 238 1.42 -16.20 -4.43
C LEU A 238 0.44 -17.37 -4.30
N ALA A 239 0.50 -18.07 -3.16
CA ALA A 239 -0.56 -18.97 -2.72
C ALA A 239 -1.82 -18.18 -2.29
N THR A 240 -1.61 -17.04 -1.66
CA THR A 240 -2.68 -16.08 -1.30
C THR A 240 -3.43 -15.62 -2.55
N LYS A 241 -4.75 -15.77 -2.53
CA LYS A 241 -5.62 -15.34 -3.65
C LYS A 241 -6.22 -13.97 -3.33
N LEU A 242 -5.99 -13.01 -4.23
CA LEU A 242 -6.64 -11.71 -4.19
C LEU A 242 -7.95 -11.80 -4.97
N ARG A 243 -9.09 -11.82 -4.27
CA ARG A 243 -10.40 -11.90 -4.90
C ARG A 243 -10.80 -10.55 -5.46
N GLY A 244 -11.42 -10.54 -6.61
CA GLY A 244 -12.04 -9.33 -7.14
C GLY A 244 -13.17 -8.81 -6.25
N VAL A 245 -13.41 -7.50 -6.29
CA VAL A 245 -14.45 -6.86 -5.47
C VAL A 245 -15.86 -7.41 -5.76
N ASN A 246 -16.15 -7.82 -7.00
CA ASN A 246 -17.40 -8.45 -7.37
C ASN A 246 -17.60 -9.83 -6.73
N ALA A 247 -16.54 -10.63 -6.63
CA ALA A 247 -16.57 -11.95 -6.00
C ALA A 247 -16.64 -11.86 -4.47
N ALA A 248 -16.04 -10.81 -3.87
CA ALA A 248 -15.97 -10.63 -2.44
C ALA A 248 -17.27 -10.06 -1.82
N THR A 249 -18.09 -9.35 -2.60
CA THR A 249 -19.38 -8.81 -2.15
C THR A 249 -20.53 -9.83 -2.16
N LEU A 250 -20.31 -10.99 -2.78
CA LEU A 250 -21.30 -12.07 -2.85
C LEU A 250 -21.20 -13.09 -1.69
N GLN A 251 -20.34 -12.87 -0.72
CA GLN A 251 -20.15 -13.68 0.50
C GLN A 251 -20.36 -12.83 1.77
#